data_abda4379a246e057e31fa039201b7d25
#
_entry.id   abda4379a246e057e31fa039201b7d25
#
_cell.length_a   1.000
_cell.length_b   1.000
_cell.length_c   1.000
_cell.angle_alpha   90.00
_cell.angle_beta   90.00
_cell.angle_gamma   90.00
#
_symmetry.space_group_name_H-M   'P 1'
#
loop_
_entity.id
_entity.type
_entity.pdbx_description
1 polymer ?
#
loop_
_entity_poly.entity_id
_entity_poly.type
_entity_poly.pdbx_seq_one_letter_code
_entity_poly.pdbx_strand_id
1 'polypeptide(L)'
;MLITITYTETSGEFGDPCDTISADLSVTDVSADWKNENNELSGVSSDCEAISLLLHVYPDYDGVSMDVVGMDELYWSDTWSNSSYGQGMFQLDVEVIVNEPITSGIPTVSDTNEKVDVTWEPVFFEVSVRENS
;
A
#
# COMPACT_ATOMS: atom_id res chain seq x y z
N MET A 1 1.91 2.50 -7.36
CA MET A 1 2.06 1.19 -6.66
C MET A 1 0.93 1.04 -5.66
N LEU A 2 0.11 0.04 -5.83
CA LEU A 2 -0.96 -0.31 -4.90
C LEU A 2 -0.56 -1.59 -4.15
N ILE A 3 -0.70 -1.58 -2.83
CA ILE A 3 -0.41 -2.74 -2.00
C ILE A 3 -1.67 -3.08 -1.22
N THR A 4 -2.10 -4.31 -1.32
CA THR A 4 -3.28 -4.79 -0.62
C THR A 4 -2.88 -5.90 0.35
N ILE A 5 -3.24 -5.73 1.60
CA ILE A 5 -3.00 -6.72 2.65
C ILE A 5 -4.36 -7.27 3.08
N THR A 6 -4.52 -8.57 2.92
CA THR A 6 -5.71 -9.28 3.36
C THR A 6 -5.35 -10.33 4.40
N TYR A 7 -6.23 -10.58 5.32
CA TYR A 7 -6.04 -11.63 6.31
C TYR A 7 -7.38 -12.26 6.67
N THR A 8 -7.32 -13.49 7.15
CA THR A 8 -8.50 -14.24 7.54
C THR A 8 -8.31 -14.81 8.93
N GLU A 9 -9.36 -14.78 9.72
CA GLU A 9 -9.39 -15.46 11.01
C GLU A 9 -9.40 -16.97 10.77
N THR A 10 -8.43 -17.68 11.33
CA THR A 10 -8.25 -19.11 11.07
C THR A 10 -8.87 -20.02 12.11
N SER A 11 -9.21 -19.51 13.30
CA SER A 11 -9.75 -20.35 14.36
C SER A 11 -11.15 -20.86 14.08
N GLY A 12 -11.95 -20.12 13.33
CA GLY A 12 -13.32 -20.49 13.00
C GLY A 12 -14.25 -20.64 14.20
N GLU A 13 -13.80 -20.29 15.40
CA GLU A 13 -14.59 -20.40 16.61
C GLU A 13 -15.54 -19.20 16.74
N PHE A 14 -16.76 -19.53 17.18
CA PHE A 14 -17.77 -18.51 17.42
C PHE A 14 -17.32 -17.55 18.52
N GLY A 15 -17.29 -16.25 18.20
CA GLY A 15 -16.90 -15.22 19.15
C GLY A 15 -15.41 -14.88 19.17
N ASP A 16 -14.63 -15.49 18.28
CA ASP A 16 -13.23 -15.13 18.13
C ASP A 16 -13.13 -13.80 17.38
N PRO A 17 -12.57 -12.75 18.01
CA PRO A 17 -12.43 -11.46 17.32
C PRO A 17 -11.33 -11.52 16.26
N CYS A 18 -11.47 -10.71 15.23
CA CYS A 18 -10.39 -10.50 14.28
C CYS A 18 -9.14 -9.99 14.98
N ASP A 19 -8.00 -10.50 14.59
CA ASP A 19 -6.74 -9.97 15.03
C ASP A 19 -6.51 -8.57 14.48
N THR A 20 -5.61 -7.84 15.10
CA THR A 20 -5.21 -6.53 14.61
C THR A 20 -3.97 -6.65 13.74
N ILE A 21 -4.09 -6.21 12.50
CA ILE A 21 -2.98 -6.15 11.55
C ILE A 21 -2.61 -4.68 11.34
N SER A 22 -1.33 -4.38 11.44
CA SER A 22 -0.80 -3.08 11.03
C SER A 22 0.23 -3.28 9.92
N ALA A 23 0.25 -2.35 8.99
CA ALA A 23 1.16 -2.39 7.86
C ALA A 23 1.78 -1.01 7.63
N ASP A 24 3.08 -0.99 7.43
CA ASP A 24 3.85 0.22 7.17
C ASP A 24 4.79 0.00 5.98
N LEU A 25 4.65 0.83 4.97
CA LEU A 25 5.57 0.88 3.84
C LEU A 25 6.68 1.88 4.18
N SER A 26 7.90 1.38 4.32
CA SER A 26 9.01 2.22 4.76
C SER A 26 9.78 2.84 3.60
N VAL A 27 10.36 3.99 3.88
CA VAL A 27 11.29 4.68 2.96
C VAL A 27 12.59 3.92 2.93
N THR A 28 12.94 3.37 1.78
CA THR A 28 14.20 2.69 1.52
C THR A 28 14.93 3.41 0.39
N ASP A 29 15.94 2.78 -0.21
CA ASP A 29 16.72 3.35 -1.32
C ASP A 29 15.95 3.36 -2.66
N VAL A 30 14.64 3.56 -2.61
CA VAL A 30 13.79 3.65 -3.79
C VAL A 30 13.50 5.10 -4.11
N SER A 31 13.72 5.47 -5.36
CA SER A 31 13.31 6.79 -5.86
C SER A 31 11.81 6.78 -6.14
N ALA A 32 11.06 7.52 -5.34
CA ALA A 32 9.60 7.65 -5.45
C ALA A 32 9.14 8.94 -4.77
N ASP A 33 7.91 9.32 -4.98
CA ASP A 33 7.34 10.50 -4.34
C ASP A 33 6.79 10.20 -2.94
N TRP A 34 7.69 9.90 -2.02
CA TRP A 34 7.35 9.50 -0.64
C TRP A 34 6.58 10.56 0.15
N LYS A 35 6.68 11.83 -0.26
CA LYS A 35 6.06 12.95 0.43
C LYS A 35 4.75 13.39 -0.20
N ASN A 36 4.27 12.68 -1.22
CA ASN A 36 3.00 13.01 -1.84
C ASN A 36 1.89 12.94 -0.81
N GLU A 37 1.09 13.99 -0.70
CA GLU A 37 0.02 14.09 0.28
C GLU A 37 -1.11 13.07 0.05
N ASN A 38 -1.20 12.50 -1.14
CA ASN A 38 -2.18 11.49 -1.49
C ASN A 38 -1.68 10.06 -1.28
N ASN A 39 -0.47 9.89 -0.77
CA ASN A 39 0.04 8.58 -0.40
C ASN A 39 -0.67 8.05 0.85
N GLU A 40 -0.90 6.75 0.85
CA GLU A 40 -1.31 6.02 2.04
C GLU A 40 -0.26 4.94 2.32
N LEU A 41 0.68 5.25 3.19
CA LEU A 41 1.86 4.41 3.43
C LEU A 41 1.72 3.51 4.66
N SER A 42 0.65 3.67 5.43
CA SER A 42 0.39 2.85 6.61
C SER A 42 -1.10 2.61 6.79
N GLY A 43 -1.43 1.54 7.47
CA GLY A 43 -2.82 1.21 7.76
C GLY A 43 -2.94 0.20 8.88
N VAL A 44 -4.10 0.14 9.50
CA VAL A 44 -4.44 -0.79 10.58
C VAL A 44 -5.84 -1.34 10.34
N SER A 45 -6.03 -2.63 10.58
CA SER A 45 -7.34 -3.28 10.54
C SER A 45 -7.50 -4.20 11.75
N SER A 46 -8.67 -4.12 12.40
CA SER A 46 -9.05 -4.99 13.52
C SER A 46 -10.37 -5.72 13.27
N ASP A 47 -10.88 -5.64 12.06
CA ASP A 47 -12.21 -6.15 11.68
C ASP A 47 -12.17 -7.11 10.49
N CYS A 48 -11.01 -7.69 10.23
CA CYS A 48 -10.76 -8.58 9.09
C CYS A 48 -10.94 -7.94 7.72
N GLU A 49 -11.03 -6.62 7.67
CA GLU A 49 -11.07 -5.91 6.40
C GLU A 49 -9.66 -5.70 5.80
N ALA A 50 -9.58 -5.64 4.50
CA ALA A 50 -8.32 -5.44 3.81
C ALA A 50 -7.73 -4.06 4.09
N ILE A 51 -6.40 -3.99 4.18
CA ILE A 51 -5.66 -2.73 4.22
C ILE A 51 -5.15 -2.43 2.82
N SER A 52 -5.40 -1.23 2.33
CA SER A 52 -4.89 -0.76 1.04
C SER A 52 -3.90 0.38 1.27
N LEU A 53 -2.70 0.21 0.74
CA LEU A 53 -1.68 1.25 0.75
C LEU A 53 -1.44 1.73 -0.68
N LEU A 54 -1.14 2.99 -0.83
CA LEU A 54 -0.92 3.61 -2.13
C LEU A 54 0.34 4.49 -2.10
N LEU A 55 1.26 4.22 -3.01
CA LEU A 55 2.45 5.03 -3.21
C LEU A 55 2.44 5.61 -4.62
N HIS A 56 2.57 6.92 -4.73
CA HIS A 56 2.82 7.61 -5.98
C HIS A 56 4.32 7.53 -6.29
N VAL A 57 4.66 6.90 -7.40
CA VAL A 57 6.07 6.70 -7.76
C VAL A 57 6.65 7.94 -8.42
N TYR A 58 5.92 8.54 -9.35
CA TYR A 58 6.39 9.73 -10.05
C TYR A 58 5.90 11.00 -9.37
N PRO A 59 6.77 12.01 -9.21
CA PRO A 59 6.38 13.27 -8.59
C PRO A 59 5.23 13.95 -9.32
N ASP A 60 4.30 14.50 -8.54
CA ASP A 60 3.18 15.31 -9.01
C ASP A 60 2.24 14.61 -10.02
N TYR A 61 2.29 13.28 -10.09
CA TYR A 61 1.39 12.53 -10.96
C TYR A 61 0.46 11.62 -10.15
N ASP A 62 -0.83 11.84 -10.31
CA ASP A 62 -1.87 11.10 -9.58
C ASP A 62 -2.69 10.15 -10.48
N GLY A 63 -2.31 9.98 -11.73
CA GLY A 63 -3.02 9.15 -12.67
C GLY A 63 -4.09 9.87 -13.49
N VAL A 64 -4.29 11.16 -13.26
CA VAL A 64 -5.29 11.96 -13.97
C VAL A 64 -4.60 12.89 -14.96
N SER A 65 -5.24 13.13 -16.08
CA SER A 65 -4.75 14.12 -17.06
C SER A 65 -4.70 15.50 -16.44
N MET A 66 -3.59 16.20 -16.65
CA MET A 66 -3.41 17.55 -16.10
C MET A 66 -2.86 18.50 -17.18
N ASP A 67 -3.17 19.77 -17.03
CA ASP A 67 -2.60 20.81 -17.86
C ASP A 67 -1.26 21.25 -17.29
N VAL A 68 -0.23 21.24 -18.13
CA VAL A 68 1.12 21.65 -17.76
C VAL A 68 1.54 22.85 -18.61
N VAL A 69 2.25 23.78 -18.01
CA VAL A 69 2.61 25.05 -18.65
C VAL A 69 4.08 25.32 -18.44
N GLY A 70 4.72 25.94 -19.43
CA GLY A 70 6.02 26.57 -19.28
C GLY A 70 7.22 25.73 -19.67
N MET A 71 7.03 24.46 -19.99
CA MET A 71 8.08 23.57 -20.46
C MET A 71 7.66 22.86 -21.74
N ASP A 72 8.62 22.38 -22.51
CA ASP A 72 8.30 21.69 -23.74
C ASP A 72 7.78 20.26 -23.50
N GLU A 73 7.23 19.66 -24.53
CA GLU A 73 6.67 18.33 -24.51
C GLU A 73 7.69 17.28 -24.05
N LEU A 74 8.93 17.41 -24.50
CA LEU A 74 9.98 16.47 -24.18
C LEU A 74 10.33 16.48 -22.68
N TYR A 75 10.33 17.65 -22.07
CA TYR A 75 10.58 17.79 -20.62
C TYR A 75 9.56 17.00 -19.80
N TRP A 76 8.28 17.18 -20.10
CA TRP A 76 7.22 16.49 -19.34
C TRP A 76 7.20 15.00 -19.59
N SER A 77 7.41 14.58 -20.82
CA SER A 77 7.52 13.19 -21.16
C SER A 77 8.68 12.51 -20.41
N ASP A 78 9.85 13.13 -20.39
CA ASP A 78 11.01 12.61 -19.68
C ASP A 78 10.81 12.58 -18.17
N THR A 79 10.15 13.58 -17.62
CA THR A 79 9.93 13.67 -16.17
C THR A 79 9.11 12.49 -15.65
N TRP A 80 8.05 12.10 -16.37
CA TRP A 80 7.16 11.05 -15.92
C TRP A 80 7.43 9.67 -16.55
N SER A 81 8.42 9.56 -17.38
CA SER A 81 8.88 8.28 -17.94
C SER A 81 10.33 7.95 -17.59
N ASN A 82 10.88 8.65 -16.60
CA ASN A 82 12.23 8.42 -16.15
C ASN A 82 12.36 7.07 -15.43
N SER A 83 13.19 6.19 -15.96
CA SER A 83 13.36 4.84 -15.46
C SER A 83 14.06 4.75 -14.09
N SER A 84 14.54 5.86 -13.55
CA SER A 84 15.16 5.87 -12.22
C SER A 84 14.12 5.80 -11.08
N TYR A 85 12.87 6.16 -11.35
CA TYR A 85 11.80 6.07 -10.36
C TYR A 85 11.27 4.64 -10.24
N GLY A 86 10.95 4.24 -9.03
CA GLY A 86 10.37 2.93 -8.76
C GLY A 86 11.35 1.78 -8.74
N GLN A 87 12.64 2.03 -8.93
CA GLN A 87 13.68 1.01 -8.84
C GLN A 87 14.20 0.90 -7.42
N GLY A 88 14.50 -0.30 -6.99
CA GLY A 88 15.04 -0.59 -5.68
C GLY A 88 14.17 -1.55 -4.89
N MET A 89 14.38 -1.59 -3.59
CA MET A 89 13.71 -2.53 -2.70
C MET A 89 12.64 -1.79 -1.89
N PHE A 90 11.39 -2.16 -2.10
CA PHE A 90 10.28 -1.72 -1.26
C PHE A 90 10.20 -2.62 -0.04
N GLN A 91 10.05 -2.03 1.13
CA GLN A 91 9.93 -2.78 2.37
C GLN A 91 8.57 -2.50 3.02
N LEU A 92 7.82 -3.57 3.23
CA LEU A 92 6.56 -3.54 3.94
C LEU A 92 6.73 -4.27 5.26
N ASP A 93 6.49 -3.57 6.36
CA ASP A 93 6.48 -4.16 7.69
C ASP A 93 5.04 -4.44 8.09
N VAL A 94 4.75 -5.70 8.39
CA VAL A 94 3.42 -6.14 8.83
C VAL A 94 3.54 -6.70 10.23
N GLU A 95 2.73 -6.17 11.14
CA GLU A 95 2.65 -6.65 12.51
C GLU A 95 1.27 -7.23 12.78
N VAL A 96 1.24 -8.40 13.40
CA VAL A 96 0.02 -9.07 13.81
C VAL A 96 -0.07 -9.04 15.33
N ILE A 97 -1.15 -8.48 15.84
CA ILE A 97 -1.46 -8.50 17.27
C ILE A 97 -2.68 -9.41 17.44
N VAL A 98 -2.47 -10.53 18.12
CA VAL A 98 -3.52 -11.50 18.38
C VAL A 98 -4.50 -10.95 19.39
N ASN A 99 -5.77 -10.88 19.03
CA ASN A 99 -6.86 -10.52 19.93
C ASN A 99 -7.51 -11.80 20.42
N GLU A 100 -7.23 -12.15 21.67
CA GLU A 100 -7.78 -13.36 22.26
C GLU A 100 -9.26 -13.21 22.57
N PRO A 101 -10.07 -14.28 22.36
CA PRO A 101 -11.47 -14.25 22.75
C PRO A 101 -11.57 -14.06 24.25
N ILE A 102 -12.52 -13.20 24.68
CA ILE A 102 -12.78 -12.96 26.09
C ILE A 102 -13.55 -14.19 26.63
N THR A 103 -12.82 -15.23 27.00
CA THR A 103 -13.37 -16.35 27.72
C THR A 103 -12.83 -16.32 29.14
N SER A 104 -13.69 -16.03 30.06
CA SER A 104 -13.31 -15.94 31.48
C SER A 104 -12.75 -17.26 31.99
N GLY A 105 -11.43 -17.34 32.15
CA GLY A 105 -10.80 -18.34 32.99
C GLY A 105 -10.57 -19.72 32.43
N ILE A 106 -10.90 -20.00 31.17
CA ILE A 106 -10.59 -21.28 30.52
C ILE A 106 -9.49 -21.06 29.47
N PRO A 107 -8.35 -21.75 29.58
CA PRO A 107 -7.35 -21.70 28.51
C PRO A 107 -7.93 -22.38 27.28
N THR A 108 -8.54 -21.60 26.43
CA THR A 108 -8.99 -22.06 25.14
C THR A 108 -7.87 -21.94 24.12
N VAL A 109 -8.01 -22.71 23.08
CA VAL A 109 -7.12 -22.82 21.94
C VAL A 109 -6.40 -21.51 21.64
N SER A 110 -5.08 -21.53 21.77
CA SER A 110 -4.27 -20.42 21.33
C SER A 110 -4.42 -20.26 19.83
N ASP A 111 -4.84 -19.09 19.42
CA ASP A 111 -4.84 -18.71 18.02
C ASP A 111 -3.38 -18.57 17.58
N THR A 112 -2.88 -19.51 16.80
CA THR A 112 -1.45 -19.61 16.50
C THR A 112 -1.11 -19.32 15.05
N ASN A 113 -2.09 -19.24 14.15
CA ASN A 113 -1.81 -19.16 12.73
C ASN A 113 -2.79 -18.22 12.03
N GLU A 114 -2.34 -16.99 11.79
CA GLU A 114 -3.03 -16.07 10.91
C GLU A 114 -2.46 -16.18 9.49
N LYS A 115 -3.34 -16.25 8.51
CA LYS A 115 -2.93 -16.17 7.12
C LYS A 115 -3.03 -14.73 6.65
N VAL A 116 -1.88 -14.13 6.34
CA VAL A 116 -1.79 -12.79 5.80
C VAL A 116 -1.31 -12.88 4.35
N ASP A 117 -2.09 -12.34 3.44
CA ASP A 117 -1.73 -12.28 2.02
C ASP A 117 -1.40 -10.83 1.64
N VAL A 118 -0.28 -10.63 0.98
CA VAL A 118 0.15 -9.33 0.48
C VAL A 118 0.21 -9.36 -1.02
N THR A 119 -0.49 -8.43 -1.66
CA THR A 119 -0.48 -8.26 -3.11
C THR A 119 0.16 -6.94 -3.48
N TRP A 120 1.16 -6.99 -4.35
CA TRP A 120 1.84 -5.81 -4.89
C TRP A 120 1.39 -5.61 -6.32
N GLU A 121 0.75 -4.47 -6.59
CA GLU A 121 0.25 -4.12 -7.92
C GLU A 121 0.90 -2.85 -8.43
N PRO A 122 1.95 -2.95 -9.27
CA PRO A 122 2.43 -1.78 -9.99
C PRO A 122 1.39 -1.37 -11.04
N VAL A 123 1.00 -0.11 -11.01
CA VAL A 123 0.12 0.45 -12.04
C VAL A 123 0.99 1.17 -13.06
N PHE A 124 1.00 0.69 -14.29
CA PHE A 124 1.77 1.28 -15.37
C PHE A 124 0.88 2.19 -16.21
N PHE A 125 1.47 3.24 -16.72
CA PHE A 125 0.78 4.15 -17.63
C PHE A 125 1.75 4.60 -18.73
N GLU A 126 1.21 4.96 -19.85
CA GLU A 126 1.97 5.63 -20.92
C GLU A 126 1.79 7.13 -20.79
N VAL A 127 2.90 7.84 -20.83
CA VAL A 127 2.87 9.30 -20.83
C VAL A 127 2.70 9.80 -22.26
N SER A 128 1.64 10.54 -22.51
CA SER A 128 1.48 11.26 -23.75
C SER A 128 1.25 12.74 -23.46
N VAL A 129 2.03 13.57 -24.11
CA VAL A 129 1.95 15.01 -23.97
C VAL A 129 1.47 15.57 -25.30
N ARG A 130 0.49 16.44 -25.28
CA ARG A 130 -0.05 17.08 -26.48
C ARG A 130 -0.31 18.54 -26.25
N GLU A 131 -0.20 19.34 -27.31
CA GLU A 131 -0.60 20.74 -27.24
C GLU A 131 -2.10 20.85 -27.00
N ASN A 132 -2.42 21.73 -26.09
CA ASN A 132 -3.79 22.11 -25.80
C ASN A 132 -4.15 23.30 -26.70
N SER A 133 -4.87 23.01 -27.74
CA SER A 133 -5.24 24.06 -28.71
C SER A 133 -6.59 24.69 -28.40
#